data_a23f776bd32d4e7acb66007cb5ffac7d
#
_entry.id   a23f776bd32d4e7acb66007cb5ffac7d
#
_cell.length_a   1.000
_cell.length_b   1.000
_cell.length_c   1.000
_cell.angle_alpha   90.00
_cell.angle_beta   90.00
_cell.angle_gamma   90.00
#
_symmetry.space_group_name_H-M   'P 1'
#
loop_
_entity.id
_entity.type
_entity.pdbx_description
1 polymer ?
#
loop_
_entity_poly.entity_id
_entity_poly.type
_entity_poly.pdbx_seq_one_letter_code
_entity_poly.pdbx_strand_id
1 'polypeptide(L)'
;LFIEFFTFFSMRSTISDAIKNSLKIYNEIISIRKKLTAQMTYPLILIVFLLFFSLFATFILFPKVTSLFSSFGMNPSLSFSILFFIIRLIPILIIGILVALIVSFVYFLIALKEKKYWIIERFLKVPFLKKYIQKYFTFKFCLYFNELLEDHIDSNTIITMLNENMTQSDIKIVLYEIYTRLKEGEQLENIIDGFPYFDHLFVSMYKMYLKNPEEIGSMRGYLDISQEQITYAVNKFTKFFVPIVYGFVAFFVITIYVAVIIPMMNVIGDI
;
A
#
# COMPACT_ATOMS: atom_id res chain seq x y z
N LEU A 1 17.11 -7.46 -6.12
CA LEU A 1 16.65 -8.12 -4.91
C LEU A 1 17.40 -9.45 -4.68
N PHE A 2 17.28 -10.48 -5.56
CA PHE A 2 18.01 -11.74 -5.39
C PHE A 2 19.54 -11.52 -5.32
N ILE A 3 20.09 -10.71 -6.22
CA ILE A 3 21.52 -10.36 -6.23
C ILE A 3 21.95 -9.69 -4.92
N GLU A 4 21.11 -8.83 -4.36
CA GLU A 4 21.37 -8.17 -3.07
C GLU A 4 21.50 -9.19 -1.92
N PHE A 5 20.59 -10.16 -1.85
CA PHE A 5 20.66 -11.25 -0.88
C PHE A 5 21.87 -12.16 -1.13
N PHE A 6 22.08 -12.54 -2.38
CA PHE A 6 23.20 -13.41 -2.73
C PHE A 6 24.54 -12.76 -2.41
N THR A 7 24.74 -11.48 -2.75
CA THR A 7 25.96 -10.76 -2.41
C THR A 7 26.17 -10.71 -0.90
N PHE A 8 25.09 -10.45 -0.13
CA PHE A 8 25.16 -10.44 1.31
C PHE A 8 25.58 -11.78 1.91
N PHE A 9 24.96 -12.89 1.51
CA PHE A 9 25.27 -14.21 2.05
C PHE A 9 26.57 -14.80 1.50
N SER A 10 26.96 -14.50 0.26
CA SER A 10 28.20 -15.02 -0.35
C SER A 10 29.49 -14.52 0.31
N MET A 11 29.42 -13.40 1.04
CA MET A 11 30.56 -12.89 1.82
C MET A 11 30.80 -13.65 3.12
N ARG A 12 29.89 -14.55 3.54
CA ARG A 12 29.88 -15.13 4.88
C ARG A 12 29.72 -16.64 4.94
N SER A 13 29.16 -17.23 3.91
CA SER A 13 28.88 -18.67 3.85
C SER A 13 29.40 -19.29 2.55
N THR A 14 29.32 -20.60 2.48
CA THR A 14 29.65 -21.30 1.23
C THR A 14 28.72 -20.83 0.12
N ILE A 15 29.14 -20.89 -1.13
CA ILE A 15 28.32 -20.50 -2.29
C ILE A 15 26.98 -21.25 -2.28
N SER A 16 26.99 -22.52 -1.86
CA SER A 16 25.78 -23.34 -1.75
C SER A 16 24.79 -22.79 -0.72
N ASP A 17 25.26 -22.45 0.48
CA ASP A 17 24.43 -21.91 1.55
C ASP A 17 23.95 -20.50 1.21
N ALA A 18 24.81 -19.68 0.60
CA ALA A 18 24.44 -18.35 0.12
C ALA A 18 23.31 -18.40 -0.90
N ILE A 19 23.35 -19.34 -1.85
CA ILE A 19 22.25 -19.54 -2.81
C ILE A 19 20.98 -19.98 -2.10
N LYS A 20 21.08 -20.96 -1.19
CA LYS A 20 19.93 -21.52 -0.45
C LYS A 20 19.22 -20.45 0.38
N ASN A 21 19.97 -19.69 1.19
CA ASN A 21 19.40 -18.63 2.04
C ASN A 21 18.83 -17.47 1.22
N SER A 22 19.51 -17.08 0.14
CA SER A 22 19.00 -16.06 -0.79
C SER A 22 17.72 -16.48 -1.48
N LEU A 23 17.60 -17.75 -1.90
CA LEU A 23 16.38 -18.29 -2.49
C LEU A 23 15.24 -18.37 -1.48
N LYS A 24 15.52 -18.72 -0.22
CA LYS A 24 14.52 -18.75 0.85
C LYS A 24 13.86 -17.39 1.00
N ILE A 25 14.65 -16.33 1.23
CA ILE A 25 14.13 -14.95 1.38
C ILE A 25 13.45 -14.46 0.10
N TYR A 26 14.07 -14.69 -1.05
CA TYR A 26 13.51 -14.27 -2.34
C TYR A 26 12.15 -14.91 -2.61
N ASN A 27 12.01 -16.22 -2.38
CA ASN A 27 10.73 -16.92 -2.54
C ASN A 27 9.67 -16.44 -1.55
N GLU A 28 10.06 -16.11 -0.33
CA GLU A 28 9.17 -15.54 0.66
C GLU A 28 8.60 -14.19 0.20
N ILE A 29 9.46 -13.27 -0.23
CA ILE A 29 9.04 -11.96 -0.75
C ILE A 29 8.15 -12.12 -2.00
N ILE A 30 8.50 -13.03 -2.92
CA ILE A 30 7.67 -13.29 -4.10
C ILE A 30 6.31 -13.86 -3.71
N SER A 31 6.26 -14.77 -2.75
CA SER A 31 5.00 -15.35 -2.25
C SER A 31 4.08 -14.25 -1.69
N ILE A 32 4.62 -13.36 -0.86
CA ILE A 32 3.88 -12.21 -0.32
C ILE A 32 3.39 -11.31 -1.47
N ARG A 33 4.27 -10.95 -2.39
CA ARG A 33 3.92 -10.11 -3.54
C ARG A 33 2.82 -10.75 -4.39
N LYS A 34 2.91 -12.05 -4.69
CA LYS A 34 1.88 -12.78 -5.43
C LYS A 34 0.52 -12.75 -4.72
N LYS A 35 0.51 -13.01 -3.40
CA LYS A 35 -0.72 -12.96 -2.58
C LYS A 35 -1.36 -11.57 -2.63
N LEU A 36 -0.56 -10.52 -2.44
CA LEU A 36 -1.04 -9.13 -2.48
C LEU A 36 -1.58 -8.76 -3.86
N THR A 37 -0.85 -9.10 -4.93
CA THR A 37 -1.29 -8.83 -6.31
C THR A 37 -2.61 -9.52 -6.61
N ALA A 38 -2.75 -10.81 -6.24
CA ALA A 38 -3.98 -11.56 -6.46
C ALA A 38 -5.19 -10.92 -5.73
N GLN A 39 -4.99 -10.44 -4.50
CA GLN A 39 -6.04 -9.78 -3.73
C GLN A 39 -6.40 -8.38 -4.27
N MET A 40 -5.42 -7.65 -4.81
CA MET A 40 -5.63 -6.30 -5.37
C MET A 40 -6.23 -6.32 -6.78
N THR A 41 -6.17 -7.45 -7.49
CA THR A 41 -6.67 -7.56 -8.87
C THR A 41 -8.16 -7.21 -8.97
N TYR A 42 -8.99 -7.74 -8.07
CA TYR A 42 -10.42 -7.48 -8.08
C TYR A 42 -10.79 -6.00 -7.82
N PRO A 43 -10.29 -5.33 -6.75
CA PRO A 43 -10.51 -3.90 -6.57
C PRO A 43 -10.03 -3.05 -7.76
N LEU A 44 -8.92 -3.43 -8.38
CA LEU A 44 -8.36 -2.69 -9.51
C LEU A 44 -9.27 -2.79 -10.74
N ILE A 45 -9.79 -3.99 -11.05
CA ILE A 45 -10.77 -4.19 -12.12
C ILE A 45 -12.02 -3.35 -11.86
N LEU A 46 -12.52 -3.30 -10.62
CA LEU A 46 -13.68 -2.49 -10.27
C LEU A 46 -13.44 -0.98 -10.44
N ILE A 47 -12.26 -0.48 -10.09
CA ILE A 47 -11.90 0.93 -10.30
C ILE A 47 -11.87 1.26 -11.79
N VAL A 48 -11.27 0.40 -12.60
CA VAL A 48 -11.23 0.55 -14.06
C VAL A 48 -12.64 0.53 -14.65
N PHE A 49 -13.47 -0.43 -14.22
CA PHE A 49 -14.86 -0.50 -14.63
C PHE A 49 -15.64 0.76 -14.25
N LEU A 50 -15.51 1.22 -13.02
CA LEU A 50 -16.18 2.43 -12.53
C LEU A 50 -15.77 3.67 -13.34
N LEU A 51 -14.50 3.77 -13.71
CA LEU A 51 -13.97 4.86 -14.52
C LEU A 51 -14.57 4.82 -15.93
N PHE A 52 -14.53 3.68 -16.61
CA PHE A 52 -15.12 3.54 -17.96
C PHE A 52 -16.63 3.79 -17.94
N PHE A 53 -17.32 3.24 -16.94
CA PHE A 53 -18.76 3.42 -16.80
C PHE A 53 -19.12 4.90 -16.56
N SER A 54 -18.38 5.59 -15.71
CA SER A 54 -18.63 7.02 -15.46
C SER A 54 -18.32 7.92 -16.65
N LEU A 55 -17.30 7.58 -17.44
CA LEU A 55 -17.00 8.26 -18.71
C LEU A 55 -18.09 8.01 -19.74
N PHE A 56 -18.50 6.76 -19.93
CA PHE A 56 -19.62 6.40 -20.83
C PHE A 56 -20.89 7.16 -20.45
N ALA A 57 -21.19 7.20 -19.18
CA ALA A 57 -22.31 7.94 -18.65
C ALA A 57 -22.24 9.42 -19.00
N THR A 58 -21.12 10.06 -18.71
CA THR A 58 -20.95 11.51 -18.89
C THR A 58 -20.97 11.93 -20.35
N PHE A 59 -20.31 11.16 -21.25
CA PHE A 59 -20.10 11.57 -22.64
C PHE A 59 -21.15 11.02 -23.61
N ILE A 60 -21.77 9.90 -23.30
CA ILE A 60 -22.73 9.25 -24.22
C ILE A 60 -24.15 9.31 -23.69
N LEU A 61 -24.35 8.89 -22.45
CA LEU A 61 -25.68 8.65 -21.94
C LEU A 61 -26.38 9.96 -21.55
N PHE A 62 -25.69 10.86 -20.85
CA PHE A 62 -26.27 12.14 -20.47
C PHE A 62 -26.64 13.06 -21.64
N PRO A 63 -25.83 13.25 -22.68
CA PRO A 63 -26.24 14.02 -23.87
C PRO A 63 -27.52 13.44 -24.53
N LYS A 64 -27.66 12.11 -24.55
CA LYS A 64 -28.91 11.48 -25.06
C LYS A 64 -30.11 11.75 -24.18
N VAL A 65 -29.94 11.68 -22.85
CA VAL A 65 -31.04 12.01 -21.92
C VAL A 65 -31.46 13.48 -22.06
N THR A 66 -30.51 14.40 -22.12
CA THR A 66 -30.82 15.83 -22.31
C THR A 66 -31.49 16.11 -23.66
N SER A 67 -31.10 15.42 -24.74
CA SER A 67 -31.76 15.52 -26.03
C SER A 67 -33.19 14.97 -26.03
N LEU A 68 -33.48 13.95 -25.21
CA LEU A 68 -34.85 13.47 -24.99
C LEU A 68 -35.71 14.55 -24.30
N PHE A 69 -35.22 15.20 -23.24
CA PHE A 69 -35.95 16.31 -22.60
C PHE A 69 -36.27 17.43 -23.60
N SER A 70 -35.30 17.82 -24.43
CA SER A 70 -35.53 18.87 -25.42
C SER A 70 -36.52 18.45 -26.55
N SER A 71 -36.52 17.18 -26.95
CA SER A 71 -37.48 16.67 -27.94
C SER A 71 -38.92 16.63 -27.43
N PHE A 72 -39.14 16.54 -26.11
CA PHE A 72 -40.44 16.66 -25.50
C PHE A 72 -40.78 18.11 -25.09
N GLY A 73 -39.99 19.13 -25.48
CA GLY A 73 -40.21 20.53 -25.13
C GLY A 73 -40.03 20.85 -23.65
N MET A 74 -39.39 19.95 -22.87
CA MET A 74 -39.22 20.10 -21.44
C MET A 74 -37.79 20.54 -21.11
N ASN A 75 -37.69 21.43 -20.10
CA ASN A 75 -36.39 21.75 -19.50
C ASN A 75 -36.09 20.77 -18.37
N PRO A 76 -34.84 20.27 -18.25
CA PRO A 76 -34.42 19.46 -17.12
C PRO A 76 -34.72 20.17 -15.78
N SER A 77 -35.33 19.48 -14.82
CA SER A 77 -35.55 20.02 -13.49
C SER A 77 -34.24 20.41 -12.80
N LEU A 78 -34.28 21.35 -11.85
CA LEU A 78 -33.11 21.72 -11.05
C LEU A 78 -32.49 20.50 -10.38
N SER A 79 -33.30 19.58 -9.86
CA SER A 79 -32.85 18.34 -9.24
C SER A 79 -32.06 17.47 -10.21
N PHE A 80 -32.53 17.36 -11.46
CA PHE A 80 -31.82 16.61 -12.52
C PHE A 80 -30.50 17.28 -12.89
N SER A 81 -30.44 18.60 -12.98
CA SER A 81 -29.24 19.36 -13.29
C SER A 81 -28.17 19.22 -12.20
N ILE A 82 -28.58 19.24 -10.92
CA ILE A 82 -27.65 18.99 -9.79
C ILE A 82 -27.09 17.56 -9.83
N LEU A 83 -27.95 16.59 -10.08
CA LEU A 83 -27.60 15.20 -10.16
C LEU A 83 -26.62 14.93 -11.31
N PHE A 84 -26.86 15.55 -12.46
CA PHE A 84 -25.97 15.56 -13.61
C PHE A 84 -24.59 16.13 -13.29
N PHE A 85 -24.55 17.26 -12.58
CA PHE A 85 -23.29 17.88 -12.13
C PHE A 85 -22.49 16.95 -11.22
N ILE A 86 -23.15 16.31 -10.25
CA ILE A 86 -22.50 15.35 -9.34
C ILE A 86 -21.86 14.19 -10.12
N ILE A 87 -22.62 13.59 -11.05
CA ILE A 87 -22.12 12.44 -11.83
C ILE A 87 -20.95 12.84 -12.73
N ARG A 88 -20.97 14.05 -13.31
CA ARG A 88 -19.86 14.58 -14.11
C ARG A 88 -18.58 14.80 -13.32
N LEU A 89 -18.68 15.09 -12.01
CA LEU A 89 -17.52 15.25 -11.14
C LEU A 89 -16.82 13.92 -10.82
N ILE A 90 -17.54 12.80 -10.84
CA ILE A 90 -17.00 11.49 -10.43
C ILE A 90 -15.79 11.05 -11.24
N PRO A 91 -15.81 11.02 -12.59
CA PRO A 91 -14.62 10.63 -13.36
C PRO A 91 -13.44 11.57 -13.12
N ILE A 92 -13.70 12.87 -12.92
CA ILE A 92 -12.66 13.86 -12.65
C ILE A 92 -12.01 13.57 -11.29
N LEU A 93 -12.82 13.27 -10.26
CA LEU A 93 -12.32 12.91 -8.93
C LEU A 93 -11.53 11.59 -8.96
N ILE A 94 -12.04 10.56 -9.65
CA ILE A 94 -11.35 9.28 -9.77
C ILE A 94 -10.00 9.47 -10.46
N ILE A 95 -9.95 10.15 -11.59
CA ILE A 95 -8.70 10.43 -12.32
C ILE A 95 -7.76 11.27 -11.46
N GLY A 96 -8.27 12.32 -10.81
CA GLY A 96 -7.47 13.17 -9.92
C GLY A 96 -6.83 12.39 -8.76
N ILE A 97 -7.59 11.52 -8.11
CA ILE A 97 -7.08 10.64 -7.05
C ILE A 97 -6.04 9.66 -7.59
N LEU A 98 -6.30 9.02 -8.73
CA LEU A 98 -5.36 8.08 -9.35
C LEU A 98 -4.04 8.77 -9.72
N VAL A 99 -4.11 9.94 -10.36
CA VAL A 99 -2.91 10.73 -10.70
C VAL A 99 -2.14 11.13 -9.43
N ALA A 100 -2.82 11.61 -8.41
CA ALA A 100 -2.18 11.98 -7.14
C ALA A 100 -1.49 10.79 -6.47
N LEU A 101 -2.12 9.60 -6.48
CA LEU A 101 -1.53 8.37 -5.95
C LEU A 101 -0.31 7.93 -6.78
N ILE A 102 -0.39 7.97 -8.11
CA ILE A 102 0.73 7.61 -8.99
C ILE A 102 1.90 8.58 -8.78
N VAL A 103 1.64 9.89 -8.76
CA VAL A 103 2.69 10.91 -8.54
C VAL A 103 3.34 10.72 -7.15
N SER A 104 2.53 10.52 -6.11
CA SER A 104 3.04 10.26 -4.75
C SER A 104 3.89 8.99 -4.69
N PHE A 105 3.45 7.91 -5.36
CA PHE A 105 4.17 6.65 -5.42
C PHE A 105 5.49 6.77 -6.19
N VAL A 106 5.48 7.41 -7.35
CA VAL A 106 6.70 7.67 -8.15
C VAL A 106 7.68 8.53 -7.36
N TYR A 107 7.18 9.59 -6.71
CA TYR A 107 8.02 10.45 -5.87
C TYR A 107 8.65 9.69 -4.70
N PHE A 108 7.90 8.77 -4.07
CA PHE A 108 8.42 7.89 -3.04
C PHE A 108 9.49 6.93 -3.56
N LEU A 109 9.28 6.31 -4.74
CA LEU A 109 10.28 5.43 -5.37
C LEU A 109 11.58 6.17 -5.72
N ILE A 110 11.47 7.41 -6.24
CA ILE A 110 12.63 8.26 -6.52
C ILE A 110 13.36 8.59 -5.22
N ALA A 111 12.65 8.93 -4.16
CA ALA A 111 13.22 9.21 -2.85
C ALA A 111 14.03 8.04 -2.29
N LEU A 112 13.50 6.80 -2.44
CA LEU A 112 14.22 5.58 -2.05
C LEU A 112 15.47 5.35 -2.90
N LYS A 113 15.35 5.51 -4.23
CA LYS A 113 16.44 5.26 -5.18
C LYS A 113 17.59 6.27 -5.02
N GLU A 114 17.25 7.55 -4.87
CA GLU A 114 18.22 8.64 -4.74
C GLU A 114 18.69 8.85 -3.29
N LYS A 115 18.23 8.01 -2.34
CA LYS A 115 18.56 8.11 -0.91
C LYS A 115 18.29 9.51 -0.32
N LYS A 116 17.24 10.17 -0.79
CA LYS A 116 16.80 11.48 -0.30
C LYS A 116 16.00 11.35 0.99
N TYR A 117 16.68 11.13 2.08
CA TYR A 117 16.10 10.80 3.39
C TYR A 117 15.17 11.87 3.96
N TRP A 118 15.41 13.15 3.71
CA TRP A 118 14.55 14.23 4.14
C TRP A 118 13.12 14.14 3.55
N ILE A 119 12.98 13.50 2.37
CA ILE A 119 11.67 13.22 1.77
C ILE A 119 10.96 12.16 2.57
N ILE A 120 11.65 11.07 2.92
CA ILE A 120 11.08 9.97 3.72
C ILE A 120 10.65 10.48 5.09
N GLU A 121 11.45 11.33 5.74
CA GLU A 121 11.08 11.98 7.00
C GLU A 121 9.84 12.87 6.88
N ARG A 122 9.68 13.57 5.75
CA ARG A 122 8.47 14.36 5.49
C ARG A 122 7.23 13.47 5.37
N PHE A 123 7.35 12.32 4.72
CA PHE A 123 6.28 11.34 4.65
C PHE A 123 5.96 10.72 6.02
N LEU A 124 6.95 10.51 6.88
CA LEU A 124 6.74 10.02 8.26
C LEU A 124 5.94 11.00 9.14
N LYS A 125 5.91 12.30 8.78
CA LYS A 125 5.08 13.30 9.49
C LYS A 125 3.58 13.18 9.15
N VAL A 126 3.23 12.53 8.05
CA VAL A 126 1.84 12.30 7.66
C VAL A 126 1.34 11.00 8.32
N PRO A 127 0.38 11.07 9.27
CA PRO A 127 0.01 9.92 10.11
C PRO A 127 -0.49 8.71 9.32
N PHE A 128 -1.16 8.95 8.19
CA PHE A 128 -1.62 7.87 7.30
C PHE A 128 -0.45 7.16 6.60
N LEU A 129 0.52 7.91 6.06
CA LEU A 129 1.67 7.36 5.33
C LEU A 129 2.71 6.77 6.28
N LYS A 130 2.88 7.35 7.48
CA LYS A 130 3.80 6.88 8.52
C LYS A 130 3.67 5.38 8.75
N LYS A 131 2.45 4.90 8.95
CA LYS A 131 2.18 3.48 9.26
C LYS A 131 2.66 2.53 8.16
N TYR A 132 2.47 2.91 6.88
CA TYR A 132 2.89 2.08 5.74
C TYR A 132 4.41 2.12 5.55
N ILE A 133 5.02 3.29 5.74
CA ILE A 133 6.47 3.46 5.65
C ILE A 133 7.18 2.70 6.76
N GLN A 134 6.72 2.83 8.01
CA GLN A 134 7.24 2.05 9.13
C GLN A 134 7.13 0.55 8.83
N LYS A 135 5.97 0.08 8.37
CA LYS A 135 5.77 -1.33 8.03
C LYS A 135 6.75 -1.81 6.97
N TYR A 136 6.98 -1.02 5.92
CA TYR A 136 7.92 -1.35 4.86
C TYR A 136 9.36 -1.49 5.36
N PHE A 137 9.87 -0.46 6.07
CA PHE A 137 11.23 -0.47 6.58
C PHE A 137 11.44 -1.54 7.65
N THR A 138 10.49 -1.67 8.57
CA THR A 138 10.58 -2.68 9.64
C THR A 138 10.55 -4.09 9.07
N PHE A 139 9.62 -4.37 8.14
CA PHE A 139 9.52 -5.70 7.52
C PHE A 139 10.79 -6.06 6.78
N LYS A 140 11.32 -5.15 5.96
CA LYS A 140 12.55 -5.38 5.21
C LYS A 140 13.76 -5.52 6.12
N PHE A 141 13.87 -4.70 7.16
CA PHE A 141 14.91 -4.83 8.19
C PHE A 141 14.82 -6.19 8.90
N CYS A 142 13.63 -6.57 9.34
CA CYS A 142 13.40 -7.81 10.08
C CYS A 142 13.72 -9.06 9.24
N LEU A 143 13.49 -9.04 7.92
CA LEU A 143 13.87 -10.15 7.04
C LEU A 143 15.36 -10.48 7.13
N TYR A 144 16.22 -9.47 7.07
CA TYR A 144 17.68 -9.69 7.16
C TYR A 144 18.12 -9.98 8.60
N PHE A 145 17.54 -9.25 9.53
CA PHE A 145 17.87 -9.38 10.94
C PHE A 145 17.53 -10.77 11.47
N ASN A 146 16.34 -11.29 11.10
CA ASN A 146 15.89 -12.61 11.52
C ASN A 146 16.77 -13.75 11.00
N GLU A 147 17.19 -13.72 9.73
CA GLU A 147 18.05 -14.77 9.18
C GLU A 147 19.40 -14.87 9.92
N LEU A 148 19.97 -13.72 10.32
CA LEU A 148 21.20 -13.69 11.08
C LEU A 148 20.97 -14.07 12.55
N LEU A 149 19.81 -13.78 13.07
CA LEU A 149 19.41 -14.15 14.43
C LEU A 149 19.20 -15.68 14.54
N GLU A 150 18.61 -16.31 13.52
CA GLU A 150 18.49 -17.77 13.39
C GLU A 150 19.85 -18.47 13.32
N ASP A 151 20.89 -17.79 12.83
CA ASP A 151 22.29 -18.24 12.87
C ASP A 151 22.98 -17.99 14.22
N HIS A 152 22.22 -17.64 15.27
CA HIS A 152 22.69 -17.35 16.64
C HIS A 152 23.75 -16.24 16.74
N ILE A 153 23.67 -15.25 15.85
CA ILE A 153 24.55 -14.08 15.86
C ILE A 153 23.98 -13.03 16.81
N ASP A 154 24.85 -12.43 17.61
CA ASP A 154 24.47 -11.34 18.51
C ASP A 154 23.89 -10.13 17.75
N SER A 155 22.83 -9.53 18.33
CA SER A 155 22.07 -8.44 17.70
C SER A 155 22.94 -7.23 17.33
N ASN A 156 23.91 -6.83 18.15
CA ASN A 156 24.81 -5.70 17.84
C ASN A 156 25.73 -6.04 16.66
N THR A 157 26.21 -7.28 16.64
CA THR A 157 27.04 -7.82 15.54
C THR A 157 26.22 -7.85 14.24
N ILE A 158 24.96 -8.26 14.30
CA ILE A 158 24.03 -8.23 13.15
C ILE A 158 23.94 -6.82 12.57
N ILE A 159 23.72 -5.79 13.39
CA ILE A 159 23.63 -4.40 12.89
C ILE A 159 24.92 -3.97 12.19
N THR A 160 26.08 -4.27 12.78
CA THR A 160 27.39 -3.95 12.18
C THR A 160 27.53 -4.60 10.80
N MET A 161 27.24 -5.89 10.72
CA MET A 161 27.32 -6.66 9.48
C MET A 161 26.35 -6.16 8.41
N LEU A 162 25.11 -5.90 8.77
CA LEU A 162 24.12 -5.35 7.83
C LEU A 162 24.56 -3.97 7.35
N ASN A 163 25.06 -3.11 8.23
CA ASN A 163 25.53 -1.79 7.85
C ASN A 163 26.72 -1.84 6.89
N GLU A 164 27.67 -2.74 7.07
CA GLU A 164 28.85 -2.88 6.21
C GLU A 164 28.49 -3.45 4.82
N ASN A 165 27.64 -4.47 4.78
CA ASN A 165 27.39 -5.24 3.56
C ASN A 165 26.22 -4.73 2.72
N MET A 166 25.27 -3.96 3.31
CA MET A 166 24.06 -3.50 2.60
C MET A 166 24.17 -2.06 2.10
N THR A 167 25.27 -1.71 1.46
CA THR A 167 25.55 -0.34 1.00
C THR A 167 24.58 0.17 -0.07
N GLN A 168 24.04 -0.73 -0.89
CA GLN A 168 23.13 -0.40 -2.00
C GLN A 168 21.64 -0.53 -1.62
N SER A 169 21.34 -1.02 -0.41
CA SER A 169 19.96 -1.20 0.05
C SER A 169 19.29 0.13 0.42
N ASP A 170 17.98 0.19 0.20
CA ASP A 170 17.12 1.29 0.63
C ASP A 170 16.96 1.37 2.16
N ILE A 171 17.23 0.26 2.90
CA ILE A 171 17.28 0.26 4.36
C ILE A 171 18.62 0.76 4.92
N LYS A 172 19.56 1.15 4.06
CA LYS A 172 20.90 1.62 4.50
C LYS A 172 20.82 2.78 5.49
N ILE A 173 19.85 3.67 5.34
CA ILE A 173 19.66 4.77 6.27
C ILE A 173 19.30 4.27 7.68
N VAL A 174 18.37 3.32 7.75
CA VAL A 174 17.95 2.71 9.01
C VAL A 174 19.15 2.05 9.69
N LEU A 175 19.91 1.26 8.92
CA LEU A 175 21.11 0.57 9.40
C LEU A 175 22.20 1.54 9.86
N TYR A 176 22.47 2.59 9.08
CA TYR A 176 23.49 3.58 9.39
C TYR A 176 23.18 4.38 10.67
N GLU A 177 21.93 4.80 10.83
CA GLU A 177 21.49 5.54 12.01
C GLU A 177 21.58 4.67 13.27
N ILE A 178 21.10 3.42 13.21
CA ILE A 178 21.21 2.48 14.32
C ILE A 178 22.69 2.21 14.66
N TYR A 179 23.51 1.95 13.63
CA TYR A 179 24.93 1.68 13.82
C TYR A 179 25.68 2.87 14.45
N THR A 180 25.36 4.10 14.04
CA THR A 180 25.99 5.30 14.60
C THR A 180 25.68 5.45 16.08
N ARG A 181 24.41 5.30 16.47
CA ARG A 181 23.97 5.37 17.87
C ARG A 181 24.56 4.24 18.73
N LEU A 182 24.71 3.03 18.15
CA LEU A 182 25.42 1.93 18.82
C LEU A 182 26.91 2.27 19.09
N LYS A 183 27.57 2.92 18.10
CA LYS A 183 28.96 3.39 18.28
C LYS A 183 29.11 4.48 19.32
N GLU A 184 28.08 5.28 19.52
CA GLU A 184 28.01 6.29 20.59
C GLU A 184 27.75 5.67 21.98
N GLY A 185 27.60 4.33 22.05
CA GLY A 185 27.42 3.58 23.30
C GLY A 185 25.97 3.41 23.74
N GLU A 186 25.01 3.77 22.91
CA GLU A 186 23.59 3.56 23.20
C GLU A 186 23.24 2.07 23.07
N GLN A 187 22.42 1.54 23.96
CA GLN A 187 21.97 0.15 23.90
C GLN A 187 20.97 -0.04 22.75
N LEU A 188 21.10 -1.15 22.01
CA LEU A 188 20.23 -1.44 20.86
C LEU A 188 18.75 -1.46 21.23
N GLU A 189 18.38 -1.91 22.43
CA GLU A 189 17.01 -1.89 22.93
C GLU A 189 16.43 -0.47 22.96
N ASN A 190 17.20 0.49 23.49
CA ASN A 190 16.78 1.89 23.59
C ASN A 190 16.68 2.55 22.21
N ILE A 191 17.62 2.21 21.31
CA ILE A 191 17.61 2.68 19.93
C ILE A 191 16.33 2.21 19.23
N ILE A 192 16.00 0.93 19.31
CA ILE A 192 14.83 0.33 18.68
C ILE A 192 13.53 0.89 19.23
N ASP A 193 13.46 1.11 20.56
CA ASP A 193 12.25 1.64 21.22
C ASP A 193 11.87 3.05 20.73
N GLY A 194 12.85 3.90 20.52
CA GLY A 194 12.63 5.28 20.04
C GLY A 194 12.73 5.46 18.52
N PHE A 195 12.89 4.41 17.73
CA PHE A 195 13.25 4.55 16.34
C PHE A 195 12.04 4.89 15.45
N PRO A 196 12.05 6.02 14.73
CA PRO A 196 10.88 6.52 14.01
C PRO A 196 10.47 5.65 12.82
N TYR A 197 11.37 4.79 12.30
CA TYR A 197 11.13 3.92 11.17
C TYR A 197 10.57 2.55 11.55
N PHE A 198 10.56 2.20 12.85
CA PHE A 198 10.05 0.91 13.30
C PHE A 198 8.59 0.98 13.75
N ASP A 199 7.85 -0.07 13.45
CA ASP A 199 6.48 -0.21 13.92
C ASP A 199 6.43 -0.77 15.36
N HIS A 200 5.36 -0.45 16.06
CA HIS A 200 5.18 -0.83 17.46
C HIS A 200 5.19 -2.36 17.69
N LEU A 201 4.70 -3.14 16.71
CA LEU A 201 4.69 -4.60 16.81
C LEU A 201 6.11 -5.15 16.88
N PHE A 202 6.99 -4.68 15.99
CA PHE A 202 8.39 -5.08 15.98
C PHE A 202 9.09 -4.74 17.30
N VAL A 203 8.92 -3.49 17.75
CA VAL A 203 9.51 -3.03 19.00
C VAL A 203 9.08 -3.91 20.18
N SER A 204 7.78 -4.21 20.25
CA SER A 204 7.23 -5.07 21.31
C SER A 204 7.78 -6.49 21.26
N MET A 205 7.85 -7.08 20.06
CA MET A 205 8.34 -8.44 19.87
C MET A 205 9.85 -8.52 20.12
N TYR A 206 10.62 -7.51 19.73
CA TYR A 206 12.04 -7.44 20.03
C TYR A 206 12.32 -7.37 21.54
N LYS A 207 11.53 -6.57 22.30
CA LYS A 207 11.60 -6.53 23.75
C LYS A 207 11.26 -7.89 24.40
N MET A 208 10.31 -8.60 23.82
CA MET A 208 9.97 -9.96 24.28
C MET A 208 11.13 -10.93 24.00
N TYR A 209 11.71 -10.86 22.81
CA TYR A 209 12.89 -11.65 22.43
C TYR A 209 14.05 -11.41 23.41
N LEU A 210 14.36 -10.15 23.77
CA LEU A 210 15.44 -9.84 24.71
C LEU A 210 15.23 -10.43 26.11
N LYS A 211 13.97 -10.58 26.54
CA LYS A 211 13.64 -11.19 27.85
C LYS A 211 13.78 -12.71 27.85
N ASN A 212 13.43 -13.37 26.74
CA ASN A 212 13.41 -14.82 26.62
C ASN A 212 13.99 -15.25 25.27
N PRO A 213 15.31 -15.05 25.02
CA PRO A 213 15.91 -15.33 23.71
C PRO A 213 15.86 -16.82 23.33
N GLU A 214 16.02 -17.71 24.31
CA GLU A 214 16.00 -19.16 24.08
C GLU A 214 14.61 -19.69 23.73
N GLU A 215 13.55 -19.11 24.31
CA GLU A 215 12.16 -19.52 24.08
C GLU A 215 11.62 -18.99 22.75
N ILE A 216 11.92 -17.73 22.42
CA ILE A 216 11.42 -17.06 21.21
C ILE A 216 12.28 -17.41 20.00
N GLY A 217 13.58 -17.57 20.16
CA GLY A 217 14.56 -18.03 19.18
C GLY A 217 14.78 -17.09 17.98
N SER A 218 13.75 -16.42 17.49
CA SER A 218 13.82 -15.61 16.28
C SER A 218 12.71 -14.55 16.19
N MET A 219 12.83 -13.63 15.23
CA MET A 219 11.80 -12.62 14.91
C MET A 219 10.80 -13.09 13.84
N ARG A 220 10.74 -14.40 13.56
CA ARG A 220 9.85 -15.00 12.57
C ARG A 220 8.39 -14.67 12.82
N GLY A 221 7.95 -14.69 14.08
CA GLY A 221 6.58 -14.33 14.46
C GLY A 221 6.18 -12.91 14.03
N TYR A 222 7.11 -11.96 14.05
CA TYR A 222 6.85 -10.62 13.50
C TYR A 222 6.57 -10.66 12.00
N LEU A 223 7.36 -11.41 11.23
CA LEU A 223 7.19 -11.51 9.78
C LEU A 223 5.83 -12.11 9.44
N ASP A 224 5.45 -13.20 10.11
CA ASP A 224 4.17 -13.88 9.88
C ASP A 224 2.96 -12.98 10.22
N ILE A 225 2.96 -12.37 11.41
CA ILE A 225 1.88 -11.44 11.82
C ILE A 225 1.83 -10.22 10.88
N SER A 226 2.98 -9.71 10.44
CA SER A 226 3.04 -8.58 9.49
C SER A 226 2.41 -8.92 8.15
N GLN A 227 2.65 -10.12 7.62
CA GLN A 227 2.03 -10.60 6.39
C GLN A 227 0.50 -10.72 6.54
N GLU A 228 0.04 -11.28 7.67
CA GLU A 228 -1.39 -11.37 7.97
C GLU A 228 -2.05 -10.00 8.08
N GLN A 229 -1.42 -9.04 8.76
CA GLN A 229 -1.92 -7.68 8.87
C GLN A 229 -2.06 -6.98 7.52
N ILE A 230 -1.08 -7.15 6.62
CA ILE A 230 -1.13 -6.60 5.26
C ILE A 230 -2.29 -7.24 4.49
N THR A 231 -2.40 -8.57 4.52
CA THR A 231 -3.49 -9.32 3.89
C THR A 231 -4.85 -8.89 4.42
N TYR A 232 -4.98 -8.75 5.74
CA TYR A 232 -6.21 -8.27 6.38
C TYR A 232 -6.58 -6.85 5.94
N ALA A 233 -5.60 -5.93 5.86
CA ALA A 233 -5.84 -4.57 5.42
C ALA A 233 -6.38 -4.51 3.99
N VAL A 234 -5.81 -5.30 3.06
CA VAL A 234 -6.30 -5.40 1.67
C VAL A 234 -7.71 -5.97 1.62
N ASN A 235 -7.97 -7.05 2.35
CA ASN A 235 -9.30 -7.66 2.40
C ASN A 235 -10.35 -6.70 3.00
N LYS A 236 -10.00 -5.96 4.05
CA LYS A 236 -10.88 -4.95 4.64
C LYS A 236 -11.19 -3.83 3.65
N PHE A 237 -10.19 -3.34 2.93
CA PHE A 237 -10.38 -2.36 1.87
C PHE A 237 -11.35 -2.87 0.81
N THR A 238 -11.14 -4.09 0.31
CA THR A 238 -12.01 -4.71 -0.70
C THR A 238 -13.44 -4.84 -0.22
N LYS A 239 -13.64 -5.36 1.01
CA LYS A 239 -14.97 -5.51 1.61
C LYS A 239 -15.73 -4.19 1.77
N PHE A 240 -15.02 -3.09 1.99
CA PHE A 240 -15.64 -1.76 2.09
C PHE A 240 -15.85 -1.12 0.72
N PHE A 241 -14.91 -1.28 -0.20
CA PHE A 241 -14.92 -0.63 -1.51
C PHE A 241 -15.99 -1.22 -2.45
N VAL A 242 -16.15 -2.54 -2.44
CA VAL A 242 -17.10 -3.24 -3.33
C VAL A 242 -18.56 -2.78 -3.17
N PRO A 243 -19.12 -2.69 -1.96
CA PRO A 243 -20.48 -2.17 -1.79
C PRO A 243 -20.65 -0.72 -2.24
N ILE A 244 -19.60 0.11 -2.08
CA ILE A 244 -19.64 1.51 -2.57
C ILE A 244 -19.77 1.54 -4.09
N VAL A 245 -18.99 0.71 -4.81
CA VAL A 245 -19.07 0.62 -6.27
C VAL A 245 -20.47 0.16 -6.72
N TYR A 246 -21.00 -0.89 -6.08
CA TYR A 246 -22.36 -1.36 -6.40
C TYR A 246 -23.44 -0.34 -6.08
N GLY A 247 -23.33 0.32 -4.94
CA GLY A 247 -24.24 1.42 -4.57
C GLY A 247 -24.22 2.56 -5.59
N PHE A 248 -23.02 2.92 -6.07
CA PHE A 248 -22.86 3.91 -7.12
C PHE A 248 -23.51 3.49 -8.45
N VAL A 249 -23.28 2.26 -8.90
CA VAL A 249 -23.88 1.74 -10.13
C VAL A 249 -25.40 1.68 -10.00
N ALA A 250 -25.92 1.19 -8.88
CA ALA A 250 -27.38 1.14 -8.62
C ALA A 250 -28.01 2.55 -8.61
N PHE A 251 -27.39 3.49 -7.90
CA PHE A 251 -27.83 4.88 -7.90
C PHE A 251 -27.89 5.49 -9.31
N PHE A 252 -26.87 5.16 -10.12
CA PHE A 252 -26.78 5.65 -11.48
C PHE A 252 -27.88 5.05 -12.38
N VAL A 253 -28.15 3.75 -12.29
CA VAL A 253 -29.21 3.08 -13.03
C VAL A 253 -30.58 3.66 -12.64
N ILE A 254 -30.84 3.88 -11.37
CA ILE A 254 -32.09 4.50 -10.90
C ILE A 254 -32.22 5.91 -11.47
N THR A 255 -31.15 6.69 -11.48
CA THR A 255 -31.18 8.06 -12.05
C THR A 255 -31.55 8.08 -13.52
N ILE A 256 -30.99 7.17 -14.32
CA ILE A 256 -31.33 7.06 -15.74
C ILE A 256 -32.80 6.68 -15.90
N TYR A 257 -33.26 5.68 -15.14
CA TYR A 257 -34.62 5.21 -15.21
C TYR A 257 -35.61 6.33 -14.89
N VAL A 258 -35.38 7.06 -13.83
CA VAL A 258 -36.20 8.23 -13.45
C VAL A 258 -36.16 9.34 -14.52
N ALA A 259 -34.97 9.59 -15.09
CA ALA A 259 -34.79 10.61 -16.13
C ALA A 259 -35.54 10.29 -17.44
N VAL A 260 -35.75 9.02 -17.73
CA VAL A 260 -36.50 8.58 -18.92
C VAL A 260 -38.01 8.55 -18.64
N ILE A 261 -38.43 8.07 -17.47
CA ILE A 261 -39.86 7.94 -17.13
C ILE A 261 -40.55 9.25 -16.90
N ILE A 262 -39.92 10.21 -16.22
CA ILE A 262 -40.57 11.51 -15.90
C ILE A 262 -41.08 12.21 -17.16
N PRO A 263 -40.30 12.41 -18.25
CA PRO A 263 -40.80 13.01 -19.48
C PRO A 263 -41.95 12.21 -20.12
N MET A 264 -41.83 10.87 -20.12
CA MET A 264 -42.88 10.02 -20.70
C MET A 264 -44.23 10.15 -19.96
N MET A 265 -44.19 10.19 -18.61
CA MET A 265 -45.39 10.36 -17.79
C MET A 265 -46.06 11.72 -18.00
N ASN A 266 -45.27 12.78 -18.16
CA ASN A 266 -45.81 14.11 -18.41
C ASN A 266 -46.50 14.20 -19.78
N VAL A 267 -45.94 13.57 -20.83
CA VAL A 267 -46.58 13.49 -22.14
C VAL A 267 -47.92 12.73 -22.12
N ILE A 268 -48.03 11.69 -21.28
CA ILE A 268 -49.26 10.89 -21.15
C ILE A 268 -50.30 11.65 -20.29
N GLY A 269 -49.86 12.47 -19.34
CA GLY A 269 -50.73 13.26 -18.47
C GLY A 269 -51.33 14.52 -19.11
N ASP A 270 -50.71 14.97 -20.23
CA ASP A 270 -51.20 16.14 -21.03
C ASP A 270 -52.15 15.69 -22.18
N ILE A 271 -52.49 14.40 -22.31
CA ILE A 271 -53.52 13.84 -23.21
C ILE A 271 -54.79 13.57 -22.41
#